data_197289a0d1414eea63731455501ac56b
#
_entry.id   197289a0d1414eea63731455501ac56b
#
_cell.length_a   1.000
_cell.length_b   1.000
_cell.length_c   1.000
_cell.angle_alpha   90.00
_cell.angle_beta   90.00
_cell.angle_gamma   90.00
#
_symmetry.space_group_name_H-M   'P 1'
#
loop_
_entity.id
_entity.type
_entity.pdbx_description
1 polymer ?
#
loop_
_entity_poly.entity_id
_entity_poly.type
_entity_poly.pdbx_seq_one_letter_code
_entity_poly.pdbx_strand_id
1 'polypeptide(L)'
;PIFRYSRLKRLKEVSDIAPLKLGKFSRDALHEGDILSDFCLRYNIKTANLRHRKKEANTTISAEGMILLQTYRRRNHSERGDMPTDDTNRLLNAIAREEAANPGIYTRPKLRPEFAQYLDRDCQTFAWLRKAHGIDLHQDHGVAEGMMRDVAEAEDVSELVGFDPDALHRLRQAVLS
;
A
#
# COMPACT_ATOMS: atom_id res chain seq x y z
N PRO A 1 -4.67 -4.65 9.36
CA PRO A 1 -4.98 -3.22 9.32
C PRO A 1 -3.71 -2.38 9.34
N ILE A 2 -3.56 -1.53 8.32
CA ILE A 2 -2.36 -0.72 8.11
C ILE A 2 -2.18 0.32 9.24
N PHE A 3 -3.27 0.74 9.87
CA PHE A 3 -3.27 1.72 10.96
C PHE A 3 -3.91 1.15 12.22
N ARG A 4 -3.12 0.39 12.97
CA ARG A 4 -3.58 -0.07 14.29
C ARG A 4 -3.51 1.08 15.30
N TYR A 5 -4.44 1.11 16.25
CA TYR A 5 -4.48 2.01 17.40
C TYR A 5 -3.11 2.17 18.12
N SER A 6 -2.28 1.10 18.13
CA SER A 6 -0.93 1.14 18.69
C SER A 6 0.01 2.15 18.01
N ARG A 7 -0.16 2.44 16.72
CA ARG A 7 0.66 3.44 16.01
C ARG A 7 0.24 4.87 16.37
N LEU A 8 -1.07 5.12 16.47
CA LEU A 8 -1.57 6.43 16.92
C LEU A 8 -1.11 6.72 18.34
N LYS A 9 -1.17 5.75 19.25
CA LYS A 9 -0.66 5.90 20.62
C LYS A 9 0.80 6.29 20.63
N ARG A 10 1.66 5.60 19.85
CA ARG A 10 3.09 5.92 19.73
C ARG A 10 3.33 7.32 19.14
N LEU A 11 2.58 7.75 18.15
CA LEU A 11 2.70 9.09 17.59
C LEU A 11 2.35 10.15 18.62
N LYS A 12 1.30 9.94 19.43
CA LYS A 12 0.95 10.85 20.54
C LYS A 12 2.05 10.90 21.59
N GLU A 13 2.56 9.76 22.02
CA GLU A 13 3.68 9.68 22.99
C GLU A 13 4.93 10.44 22.51
N VAL A 14 5.25 10.34 21.22
CA VAL A 14 6.36 11.10 20.62
C VAL A 14 6.06 12.59 20.57
N SER A 15 4.82 12.98 20.24
CA SER A 15 4.44 14.40 20.18
C SER A 15 4.48 15.10 21.53
N ASP A 16 4.32 14.34 22.63
CA ASP A 16 4.42 14.85 24.00
C ASP A 16 5.88 15.10 24.43
N ILE A 17 6.84 14.45 23.78
CA ILE A 17 8.26 14.51 24.13
C ILE A 17 9.03 15.50 23.21
N ALA A 18 8.67 15.55 21.94
CA ALA A 18 9.37 16.34 20.94
C ALA A 18 8.42 16.91 19.88
N PRO A 19 8.76 18.07 19.28
CA PRO A 19 7.99 18.65 18.18
C PRO A 19 7.89 17.66 17.00
N LEU A 20 6.69 17.19 16.70
CA LEU A 20 6.44 16.26 15.61
C LEU A 20 6.08 17.03 14.34
N LYS A 21 6.90 16.90 13.30
CA LYS A 21 6.60 17.45 11.98
C LYS A 21 5.99 16.33 11.10
N LEU A 22 4.70 16.45 10.84
CA LEU A 22 3.98 15.54 9.96
C LEU A 22 3.69 16.22 8.62
N GLY A 23 3.62 15.44 7.56
CA GLY A 23 3.25 15.91 6.23
C GLY A 23 2.45 14.86 5.46
N LYS A 24 1.54 15.33 4.58
CA LYS A 24 0.85 14.45 3.65
C LYS A 24 1.85 13.96 2.61
N PHE A 25 1.91 12.63 2.42
CA PHE A 25 2.72 12.00 1.40
C PHE A 25 1.88 11.81 0.14
N SER A 26 1.87 12.85 -0.71
CA SER A 26 1.27 12.78 -2.05
C SER A 26 2.14 13.61 -2.99
N ARG A 27 2.23 13.23 -4.26
CA ARG A 27 3.12 13.90 -5.23
C ARG A 27 2.83 15.39 -5.37
N ASP A 28 1.57 15.77 -5.29
CA ASP A 28 1.08 17.16 -5.33
C ASP A 28 1.40 17.97 -4.07
N ALA A 29 1.62 17.30 -2.93
CA ALA A 29 1.98 17.94 -1.67
C ALA A 29 3.50 17.96 -1.40
N LEU A 30 4.29 17.20 -2.16
CA LEU A 30 5.75 17.16 -2.04
C LEU A 30 6.40 18.25 -2.89
N HIS A 31 7.50 18.84 -2.39
CA HIS A 31 8.32 19.76 -3.16
C HIS A 31 8.86 19.05 -4.42
N GLU A 32 8.61 19.62 -5.60
CA GLU A 32 8.94 19.02 -6.91
C GLU A 32 8.36 17.62 -7.15
N GLY A 33 7.35 17.20 -6.37
CA GLY A 33 6.77 15.87 -6.46
C GLY A 33 7.69 14.74 -6.00
N ASP A 34 8.81 15.07 -5.35
CA ASP A 34 9.85 14.13 -4.92
C ASP A 34 10.08 14.18 -3.41
N ILE A 35 10.07 13.00 -2.76
CA ILE A 35 10.21 12.91 -1.30
C ILE A 35 11.58 13.38 -0.80
N LEU A 36 12.64 13.13 -1.57
CA LEU A 36 13.99 13.50 -1.15
C LEU A 36 14.16 15.02 -1.26
N SER A 37 13.66 15.62 -2.34
CA SER A 37 13.65 17.07 -2.53
C SER A 37 12.85 17.76 -1.42
N ASP A 38 11.66 17.27 -1.09
CA ASP A 38 10.82 17.78 -0.01
C ASP A 38 11.51 17.66 1.37
N PHE A 39 12.11 16.50 1.65
CA PHE A 39 12.85 16.28 2.89
C PHE A 39 14.04 17.24 3.03
N CYS A 40 14.83 17.37 1.96
CA CYS A 40 15.99 18.24 1.95
C CYS A 40 15.59 19.72 2.15
N LEU A 41 14.52 20.16 1.50
CA LEU A 41 13.98 21.51 1.67
C LEU A 41 13.54 21.74 3.12
N ARG A 42 12.74 20.86 3.69
CA ARG A 42 12.20 20.97 5.07
C ARG A 42 13.29 21.03 6.13
N TYR A 43 14.41 20.35 5.92
CA TYR A 43 15.50 20.25 6.87
C TYR A 43 16.74 21.06 6.48
N ASN A 44 16.63 21.91 5.45
CA ASN A 44 17.71 22.75 4.94
C ASN A 44 18.99 21.94 4.61
N ILE A 45 18.82 20.77 3.98
CA ILE A 45 19.92 19.89 3.60
C ILE A 45 20.31 20.22 2.15
N LYS A 46 21.60 20.50 1.91
CA LYS A 46 22.13 20.75 0.56
C LYS A 46 22.12 19.47 -0.27
N THR A 47 21.36 19.46 -1.38
CA THR A 47 21.19 18.29 -2.26
C THR A 47 22.40 18.00 -3.14
N ALA A 48 23.34 18.98 -3.31
CA ALA A 48 24.49 18.86 -4.20
C ALA A 48 25.38 17.63 -3.95
N ASN A 49 25.35 17.07 -2.74
CA ASN A 49 26.15 15.90 -2.35
C ASN A 49 25.36 14.59 -2.34
N LEU A 50 24.08 14.59 -2.70
CA LEU A 50 23.25 13.41 -2.68
C LEU A 50 23.38 12.65 -4.00
N ARG A 51 23.82 11.41 -3.92
CA ARG A 51 23.80 10.49 -5.08
C ARG A 51 22.42 9.89 -5.22
N HIS A 52 21.65 10.35 -6.18
CA HIS A 52 20.39 9.71 -6.57
C HIS A 52 20.69 8.30 -7.14
N ARG A 53 20.35 7.26 -6.40
CA ARG A 53 20.17 5.94 -6.98
C ARG A 53 18.79 5.89 -7.60
N LYS A 54 18.69 5.96 -8.92
CA LYS A 54 17.46 5.71 -9.71
C LYS A 54 17.02 4.24 -9.60
N LYS A 55 16.94 3.68 -8.42
CA LYS A 55 16.37 2.34 -8.26
C LYS A 55 14.99 2.56 -7.67
N GLU A 56 13.95 2.31 -8.45
CA GLU A 56 12.60 2.22 -7.91
C GLU A 56 12.60 1.11 -6.86
N ALA A 57 12.71 1.51 -5.60
CA ALA A 57 12.57 0.61 -4.47
C ALA A 57 11.06 0.50 -4.16
N ASN A 58 10.60 -0.70 -3.87
CA ASN A 58 9.22 -0.98 -3.49
C ASN A 58 8.19 -0.83 -4.62
N THR A 59 8.44 -1.38 -5.78
CA THR A 59 7.40 -1.59 -6.78
C THR A 59 6.33 -2.51 -6.21
N THR A 60 5.10 -2.01 -6.12
CA THR A 60 3.95 -2.81 -5.71
C THR A 60 3.59 -3.76 -6.86
N ILE A 61 3.46 -5.05 -6.58
CA ILE A 61 2.94 -6.01 -7.56
C ILE A 61 1.48 -5.72 -7.88
N SER A 62 0.99 -6.19 -9.03
CA SER A 62 -0.39 -6.02 -9.48
C SER A 62 -1.41 -6.71 -8.56
N ALA A 63 -2.68 -6.41 -8.76
CA ALA A 63 -3.78 -7.12 -8.11
C ALA A 63 -3.74 -8.62 -8.44
N GLU A 64 -3.48 -8.97 -9.71
CA GLU A 64 -3.31 -10.33 -10.20
C GLU A 64 -2.13 -11.03 -9.51
N GLY A 65 -1.00 -10.32 -9.37
CA GLY A 65 0.18 -10.80 -8.65
C GLY A 65 -0.10 -11.08 -7.19
N MET A 66 -0.86 -10.21 -6.51
CA MET A 66 -1.27 -10.41 -5.12
C MET A 66 -2.16 -11.64 -4.95
N ILE A 67 -3.13 -11.83 -5.85
CA ILE A 67 -4.05 -12.99 -5.85
C ILE A 67 -3.26 -14.29 -6.09
N LEU A 68 -2.37 -14.30 -7.08
CA LEU A 68 -1.54 -15.45 -7.39
C LEU A 68 -0.64 -15.81 -6.20
N LEU A 69 0.01 -14.83 -5.58
CA LEU A 69 0.87 -15.02 -4.42
C LEU A 69 0.09 -15.56 -3.21
N GLN A 70 -1.10 -15.02 -2.92
CA GLN A 70 -1.96 -15.52 -1.85
C GLN A 70 -2.35 -16.98 -2.09
N THR A 71 -2.81 -17.30 -3.32
CA THR A 71 -3.20 -18.66 -3.71
C THR A 71 -2.05 -19.64 -3.54
N TYR A 72 -0.85 -19.26 -4.00
CA TYR A 72 0.35 -20.07 -3.86
C TYR A 72 0.70 -20.33 -2.39
N ARG A 73 0.68 -19.30 -1.56
CA ARG A 73 1.01 -19.41 -0.13
C ARG A 73 0.00 -20.27 0.62
N ARG A 74 -1.28 -20.11 0.37
CA ARG A 74 -2.32 -20.97 0.99
C ARG A 74 -2.13 -22.43 0.66
N ARG A 75 -1.76 -22.73 -0.59
CA ARG A 75 -1.55 -24.12 -1.04
C ARG A 75 -0.29 -24.75 -0.48
N ASN A 76 0.80 -24.01 -0.39
CA ASN A 76 2.12 -24.55 -0.10
C ASN A 76 2.64 -24.19 1.32
N HIS A 77 2.07 -23.20 1.97
CA HIS A 77 2.57 -22.62 3.24
C HIS A 77 1.43 -22.24 4.20
N SER A 78 0.34 -22.98 4.24
CA SER A 78 -0.85 -22.68 5.05
C SER A 78 -0.54 -22.49 6.54
N GLU A 79 0.47 -23.19 7.06
CA GLU A 79 0.85 -23.18 8.48
C GLU A 79 1.93 -22.13 8.83
N ARG A 80 2.54 -21.47 7.83
CA ARG A 80 3.71 -20.59 8.05
C ARG A 80 3.40 -19.10 8.21
N GLY A 81 2.14 -18.73 8.35
CA GLY A 81 1.74 -17.34 8.57
C GLY A 81 2.33 -16.37 7.52
N ASP A 82 2.85 -15.23 7.99
CA ASP A 82 3.33 -14.15 7.11
C ASP A 82 4.84 -14.23 6.79
N MET A 83 5.54 -15.27 7.20
CA MET A 83 6.98 -15.39 6.96
C MET A 83 7.27 -15.64 5.48
N PRO A 84 8.07 -14.79 4.83
CA PRO A 84 8.52 -15.04 3.45
C PRO A 84 9.42 -16.28 3.42
N THR A 85 9.21 -17.13 2.41
CA THR A 85 10.04 -18.31 2.13
C THR A 85 10.82 -18.09 0.84
N ASP A 86 11.89 -18.85 0.60
CA ASP A 86 12.73 -18.66 -0.59
C ASP A 86 11.95 -18.89 -1.90
N ASP A 87 11.03 -19.85 -1.92
CA ASP A 87 10.17 -20.12 -3.06
C ASP A 87 9.12 -19.02 -3.26
N THR A 88 8.54 -18.49 -2.17
CA THR A 88 7.67 -17.31 -2.21
C THR A 88 8.41 -16.09 -2.78
N ASN A 89 9.67 -15.89 -2.39
CA ASN A 89 10.49 -14.80 -2.92
C ASN A 89 10.84 -15.02 -4.42
N ARG A 90 11.10 -16.26 -4.84
CA ARG A 90 11.30 -16.59 -6.25
C ARG A 90 10.04 -16.31 -7.07
N LEU A 91 8.88 -16.71 -6.58
CA LEU A 91 7.59 -16.41 -7.21
C LEU A 91 7.36 -14.91 -7.32
N LEU A 92 7.58 -14.16 -6.25
CA LEU A 92 7.45 -12.70 -6.24
C LEU A 92 8.35 -12.03 -7.28
N ASN A 93 9.60 -12.49 -7.39
CA ASN A 93 10.54 -11.98 -8.38
C ASN A 93 10.13 -12.35 -9.82
N ALA A 94 9.53 -13.52 -10.04
CA ALA A 94 9.02 -13.93 -11.34
C ALA A 94 7.81 -13.08 -11.75
N ILE A 95 6.87 -12.83 -10.82
CA ILE A 95 5.74 -11.91 -11.02
C ILE A 95 6.27 -10.53 -11.41
N ALA A 96 7.17 -9.96 -10.63
CA ALA A 96 7.71 -8.63 -10.88
C ALA A 96 8.41 -8.49 -12.24
N ARG A 97 9.10 -9.54 -12.70
CA ARG A 97 9.73 -9.56 -14.04
C ARG A 97 8.69 -9.59 -15.15
N GLU A 98 7.67 -10.42 -15.00
CA GLU A 98 6.58 -10.54 -15.98
C GLU A 98 5.82 -9.21 -16.11
N GLU A 99 5.49 -8.59 -14.99
CA GLU A 99 4.82 -7.28 -14.96
C GLU A 99 5.68 -6.17 -15.59
N ALA A 100 6.98 -6.18 -15.33
CA ALA A 100 7.91 -5.22 -15.92
C ALA A 100 8.08 -5.41 -17.44
N ALA A 101 8.00 -6.66 -17.93
CA ALA A 101 8.06 -6.98 -19.35
C ALA A 101 6.78 -6.62 -20.10
N ASN A 102 5.66 -6.52 -19.41
CA ASN A 102 4.32 -6.30 -19.99
C ASN A 102 3.59 -5.10 -19.33
N PRO A 103 4.12 -3.89 -19.45
CA PRO A 103 3.56 -2.72 -18.78
C PRO A 103 2.13 -2.43 -19.29
N GLY A 104 1.22 -2.17 -18.35
CA GLY A 104 -0.17 -1.81 -18.66
C GLY A 104 -1.13 -2.99 -18.86
N ILE A 105 -0.64 -4.23 -18.81
CA ILE A 105 -1.52 -5.42 -18.87
C ILE A 105 -2.15 -5.70 -17.51
N TYR A 106 -1.38 -5.53 -16.45
CA TYR A 106 -1.79 -5.91 -15.09
C TYR A 106 -2.37 -4.74 -14.32
N THR A 107 -3.38 -5.04 -13.50
CA THR A 107 -4.15 -4.03 -12.76
C THR A 107 -3.39 -3.52 -11.55
N ARG A 108 -3.23 -2.20 -11.44
CA ARG A 108 -2.68 -1.63 -10.21
C ARG A 108 -3.62 -1.92 -9.03
N PRO A 109 -3.13 -2.50 -7.92
CA PRO A 109 -3.99 -2.87 -6.80
C PRO A 109 -4.63 -1.63 -6.18
N LYS A 110 -5.96 -1.65 -6.10
CA LYS A 110 -6.78 -0.62 -5.50
C LYS A 110 -7.91 -1.29 -4.74
N LEU A 111 -8.09 -0.93 -3.47
CA LEU A 111 -9.22 -1.41 -2.68
C LEU A 111 -10.52 -1.05 -3.36
N ARG A 112 -11.48 -1.96 -3.33
CA ARG A 112 -12.84 -1.68 -3.77
C ARG A 112 -13.47 -0.61 -2.88
N PRO A 113 -14.29 0.29 -3.44
CA PRO A 113 -14.83 1.44 -2.72
C PRO A 113 -15.51 1.10 -1.40
N GLU A 114 -16.26 -0.01 -1.34
CA GLU A 114 -16.99 -0.45 -0.15
C GLU A 114 -16.07 -0.74 1.05
N PHE A 115 -14.90 -1.33 0.81
CA PHE A 115 -13.90 -1.58 1.84
C PHE A 115 -13.08 -0.33 2.17
N ALA A 116 -12.76 0.48 1.17
CA ALA A 116 -12.03 1.71 1.37
C ALA A 116 -12.84 2.70 2.23
N GLN A 117 -14.12 2.88 1.94
CA GLN A 117 -15.03 3.72 2.71
C GLN A 117 -15.18 3.24 4.16
N TYR A 118 -15.28 1.92 4.36
CA TYR A 118 -15.35 1.33 5.71
C TYR A 118 -14.08 1.65 6.53
N LEU A 119 -12.89 1.50 5.93
CA LEU A 119 -11.63 1.80 6.61
C LEU A 119 -11.46 3.29 6.96
N ASP A 120 -11.96 4.17 6.11
CA ASP A 120 -11.83 5.61 6.31
C ASP A 120 -12.86 6.16 7.30
N ARG A 121 -14.06 5.58 7.39
CA ARG A 121 -15.18 6.09 8.19
C ARG A 121 -14.83 6.34 9.65
N ASP A 122 -14.23 5.34 10.30
CA ASP A 122 -13.97 5.35 11.74
C ASP A 122 -12.48 5.39 12.08
N CYS A 123 -11.64 5.90 11.17
CA CYS A 123 -10.21 5.97 11.39
C CYS A 123 -9.83 7.06 12.41
N GLN A 124 -9.70 6.67 13.67
CA GLN A 124 -9.29 7.58 14.75
C GLN A 124 -7.98 8.31 14.47
N THR A 125 -7.07 7.68 13.71
CA THR A 125 -5.82 8.30 13.30
C THR A 125 -6.08 9.48 12.36
N PHE A 126 -7.01 9.36 11.42
CA PHE A 126 -7.36 10.46 10.51
C PHE A 126 -8.02 11.62 11.26
N ALA A 127 -8.94 11.32 12.17
CA ALA A 127 -9.56 12.33 13.02
C ALA A 127 -8.52 13.11 13.87
N TRP A 128 -7.55 12.40 14.44
CA TRP A 128 -6.47 13.03 15.21
C TRP A 128 -5.54 13.87 14.32
N LEU A 129 -5.11 13.35 13.15
CA LEU A 129 -4.26 14.08 12.20
C LEU A 129 -4.93 15.38 11.76
N ARG A 130 -6.22 15.35 11.44
CA ARG A 130 -6.98 16.54 11.06
C ARG A 130 -7.04 17.55 12.22
N LYS A 131 -7.37 17.10 13.42
CA LYS A 131 -7.55 17.97 14.60
C LYS A 131 -6.22 18.56 15.09
N ALA A 132 -5.16 17.76 15.20
CA ALA A 132 -3.90 18.17 15.83
C ALA A 132 -2.91 18.77 14.83
N HIS A 133 -2.96 18.41 13.55
CA HIS A 133 -1.95 18.77 12.56
C HIS A 133 -2.52 19.40 11.28
N GLY A 134 -3.85 19.55 11.17
CA GLY A 134 -4.50 20.08 9.97
C GLY A 134 -4.38 19.20 8.73
N ILE A 135 -4.01 17.91 8.90
CA ILE A 135 -3.80 16.96 7.80
C ILE A 135 -5.06 16.14 7.63
N ASP A 136 -5.79 16.37 6.57
CA ASP A 136 -6.96 15.58 6.21
C ASP A 136 -6.56 14.49 5.20
N LEU A 137 -6.72 13.22 5.62
CA LEU A 137 -6.49 12.04 4.80
C LEU A 137 -7.81 11.33 4.46
N HIS A 138 -8.93 11.84 4.94
CA HIS A 138 -10.23 11.25 4.65
C HIS A 138 -10.55 11.38 3.16
N GLN A 139 -11.05 10.31 2.56
CA GLN A 139 -11.54 10.28 1.18
C GLN A 139 -12.98 9.78 1.18
N ASP A 140 -13.83 10.45 0.40
CA ASP A 140 -15.15 9.94 0.09
C ASP A 140 -15.05 9.06 -1.15
N HIS A 141 -15.38 7.79 -0.99
CA HIS A 141 -15.37 6.80 -2.07
C HIS A 141 -16.74 6.63 -2.74
N GLY A 142 -17.73 7.46 -2.37
CA GLY A 142 -19.06 7.47 -2.97
C GLY A 142 -19.93 6.26 -2.61
N VAL A 143 -19.66 5.61 -1.48
CA VAL A 143 -20.37 4.40 -1.03
C VAL A 143 -21.35 4.75 0.08
N ALA A 144 -22.62 4.39 -0.09
CA ALA A 144 -23.63 4.56 0.94
C ALA A 144 -23.32 3.71 2.20
N GLU A 145 -23.72 4.20 3.37
CA GLU A 145 -23.37 3.56 4.65
C GLU A 145 -23.77 2.08 4.72
N GLY A 146 -24.95 1.72 4.22
CA GLY A 146 -25.43 0.32 4.21
C GLY A 146 -24.72 -0.60 3.20
N MET A 147 -23.83 -0.05 2.35
CA MET A 147 -23.05 -0.82 1.37
C MET A 147 -21.57 -0.98 1.77
N MET A 148 -21.16 -0.39 2.89
CA MET A 148 -19.81 -0.55 3.40
C MET A 148 -19.60 -1.96 3.93
N ARG A 149 -18.40 -2.52 3.67
CA ARG A 149 -18.01 -3.86 4.10
C ARG A 149 -16.75 -3.82 4.94
N ASP A 150 -16.74 -4.60 6.04
CA ASP A 150 -15.52 -4.79 6.82
C ASP A 150 -14.50 -5.61 6.03
N VAL A 151 -13.26 -5.14 5.99
CA VAL A 151 -12.13 -5.87 5.37
C VAL A 151 -11.95 -7.25 6.04
N ALA A 152 -12.32 -7.39 7.32
CA ALA A 152 -12.25 -8.66 8.04
C ALA A 152 -13.26 -9.71 7.53
N GLU A 153 -14.29 -9.31 6.78
CA GLU A 153 -15.26 -10.22 6.15
C GLU A 153 -14.71 -10.87 4.86
N ALA A 154 -13.66 -10.28 4.27
CA ALA A 154 -13.08 -10.82 3.06
C ALA A 154 -12.08 -11.94 3.38
N GLU A 155 -12.28 -13.09 2.77
CA GLU A 155 -11.37 -14.22 2.87
C GLU A 155 -10.22 -14.12 1.88
N ASP A 156 -10.50 -13.56 0.70
CA ASP A 156 -9.57 -13.50 -0.42
C ASP A 156 -9.21 -12.07 -0.85
N VAL A 157 -7.98 -11.90 -1.31
CA VAL A 157 -7.52 -10.64 -1.93
C VAL A 157 -8.39 -10.28 -3.14
N SER A 158 -8.89 -11.27 -3.90
CA SER A 158 -9.79 -11.06 -5.04
C SER A 158 -11.12 -10.40 -4.68
N GLU A 159 -11.54 -10.49 -3.42
CA GLU A 159 -12.71 -9.77 -2.91
C GLU A 159 -12.40 -8.30 -2.60
N LEU A 160 -11.19 -8.04 -2.12
CA LEU A 160 -10.75 -6.71 -1.66
C LEU A 160 -10.37 -5.77 -2.80
N VAL A 161 -9.81 -6.30 -3.90
CA VAL A 161 -9.27 -5.49 -5.00
C VAL A 161 -9.95 -5.81 -6.33
N GLY A 162 -10.03 -4.80 -7.19
CA GLY A 162 -10.39 -5.03 -8.61
C GLY A 162 -9.21 -5.67 -9.35
N PHE A 163 -9.49 -6.64 -10.21
CA PHE A 163 -8.50 -7.31 -11.05
C PHE A 163 -9.13 -7.75 -12.38
N ASP A 164 -8.28 -8.08 -13.36
CA ASP A 164 -8.68 -8.66 -14.64
C ASP A 164 -8.47 -10.19 -14.62
N PRO A 165 -9.54 -11.02 -14.77
CA PRO A 165 -9.40 -12.47 -14.78
C PRO A 165 -8.51 -13.00 -15.91
N ASP A 166 -8.52 -12.38 -17.08
CA ASP A 166 -7.72 -12.82 -18.23
C ASP A 166 -6.25 -12.49 -18.01
N ALA A 167 -5.96 -11.33 -17.43
CA ALA A 167 -4.61 -10.96 -17.01
C ALA A 167 -4.09 -11.90 -15.90
N LEU A 168 -4.93 -12.27 -14.93
CA LEU A 168 -4.58 -13.26 -13.91
C LEU A 168 -4.25 -14.63 -14.53
N HIS A 169 -5.05 -15.08 -15.49
CA HIS A 169 -4.79 -16.33 -16.20
C HIS A 169 -3.45 -16.30 -16.94
N ARG A 170 -3.19 -15.21 -17.67
CA ARG A 170 -1.91 -14.97 -18.37
C ARG A 170 -0.73 -14.99 -17.40
N LEU A 171 -0.81 -14.25 -16.30
CA LEU A 171 0.25 -14.21 -15.29
C LEU A 171 0.55 -15.61 -14.75
N ARG A 172 -0.51 -16.38 -14.43
CA ARG A 172 -0.36 -17.74 -13.92
C ARG A 172 0.37 -18.65 -14.92
N GLN A 173 0.03 -18.57 -16.20
CA GLN A 173 0.73 -19.32 -17.23
C GLN A 173 2.20 -18.92 -17.36
N ALA A 174 2.50 -17.61 -17.36
CA ALA A 174 3.86 -17.11 -17.53
C ALA A 174 4.80 -17.46 -16.37
N VAL A 175 4.28 -17.57 -15.15
CA VAL A 175 5.08 -17.64 -13.91
C VAL A 175 5.13 -19.05 -13.32
N LEU A 176 4.12 -19.92 -13.60
CA LEU A 176 4.01 -21.28 -13.06
C LEU A 176 4.21 -22.39 -14.11
N SER A 177 4.45 -22.02 -15.37
CA SER A 177 4.91 -22.95 -16.42
C SER A 177 6.42 -23.08 -16.32
#